data_0c38cd108544be92cc7a76432ee71c0b
#
_entry.id   0c38cd108544be92cc7a76432ee71c0b
#
_cell.length_a   1.000
_cell.length_b   1.000
_cell.length_c   1.000
_cell.angle_alpha   90.00
_cell.angle_beta   90.00
_cell.angle_gamma   90.00
#
_symmetry.space_group_name_H-M   'P 1'
#
loop_
_entity.id
_entity.type
_entity.pdbx_description
1 polymer ?
#
loop_
_entity_poly.entity_id
_entity_poly.type
_entity_poly.pdbx_seq_one_letter_code
_entity_poly.pdbx_strand_id
1 'polypeptide(L)'
;MIAAVTDLRGHLTGAHRTWLDPGGFSETTLGKALIDTPKRAMGDLLGHAVRFGLAGEVMAAGEGIETMLSLRSVLPTMPMVAALSAAHLSAILLPDTLRRLYIARDDDPAGDGAMATLIDRAQEAGIEAIVISPRLGDFNEDLRLLGFDALRAASRVQIAAQDVARFIELAA
;
A
#
# COMPACT_ATOMS: atom_id res chain seq x y z
N MET A 1 5.10 -7.37 15.33
CA MET A 1 5.48 -7.43 13.90
C MET A 1 6.62 -6.46 13.64
N ILE A 2 7.62 -6.86 12.84
CA ILE A 2 8.68 -5.98 12.34
C ILE A 2 8.68 -6.08 10.82
N ALA A 3 8.66 -4.94 10.12
CA ALA A 3 8.75 -4.85 8.67
C ALA A 3 10.03 -4.11 8.28
N ALA A 4 10.78 -4.65 7.33
CA ALA A 4 11.97 -4.02 6.78
C ALA A 4 11.60 -2.87 5.86
N VAL A 5 12.24 -1.72 6.03
CA VAL A 5 12.18 -0.60 5.08
C VAL A 5 13.42 -0.67 4.20
N THR A 6 13.24 -0.61 2.90
CA THR A 6 14.33 -0.78 1.93
C THR A 6 14.35 0.32 0.87
N ASP A 7 15.54 0.56 0.31
CA ASP A 7 15.72 1.38 -0.89
C ASP A 7 15.27 0.64 -2.18
N LEU A 8 15.46 1.26 -3.35
CA LEU A 8 15.14 0.65 -4.65
C LEU A 8 16.01 -0.55 -5.00
N ARG A 9 17.19 -0.71 -4.35
CA ARG A 9 18.11 -1.82 -4.56
C ARG A 9 17.87 -2.98 -3.58
N GLY A 10 16.92 -2.81 -2.64
CA GLY A 10 16.60 -3.78 -1.59
C GLY A 10 17.53 -3.71 -0.37
N HIS A 11 18.40 -2.69 -0.27
CA HIS A 11 19.22 -2.52 0.93
C HIS A 11 18.34 -2.07 2.10
N LEU A 12 18.58 -2.63 3.27
CA LEU A 12 17.88 -2.25 4.50
C LEU A 12 18.28 -0.82 4.90
N THR A 13 17.30 0.08 4.96
CA THR A 13 17.48 1.48 5.36
C THR A 13 16.80 1.81 6.67
N GLY A 14 15.83 1.01 7.08
CA GLY A 14 15.07 1.22 8.29
C GLY A 14 14.17 0.04 8.65
N ALA A 15 13.40 0.22 9.70
CA ALA A 15 12.42 -0.77 10.15
C ALA A 15 11.16 -0.09 10.68
N HIS A 16 10.02 -0.69 10.40
CA HIS A 16 8.74 -0.36 11.02
C HIS A 16 8.35 -1.46 12.01
N ARG A 17 8.01 -1.06 13.21
CA ARG A 17 7.56 -1.95 14.28
C ARG A 17 6.09 -1.69 14.60
N THR A 18 5.29 -2.75 14.63
CA THR A 18 3.93 -2.73 15.16
C THR A 18 3.85 -3.68 16.35
N TRP A 19 3.46 -3.18 17.51
CA TRP A 19 3.13 -4.00 18.67
C TRP A 19 1.75 -4.60 18.44
N LEU A 20 1.68 -5.93 18.53
CA LEU A 20 0.44 -6.69 18.41
C LEU A 20 0.00 -7.13 19.80
N ASP A 21 -1.31 -7.21 20.00
CA ASP A 21 -1.88 -7.79 21.19
C ASP A 21 -1.69 -9.32 21.14
N PRO A 22 -1.05 -9.96 22.14
CA PRO A 22 -0.88 -11.41 22.17
C PRO A 22 -2.19 -12.18 22.32
N GLY A 23 -3.26 -11.55 22.89
CA GLY A 23 -4.62 -12.07 22.90
C GLY A 23 -5.40 -11.78 21.61
N GLY A 24 -4.76 -11.16 20.66
CA GLY A 24 -5.30 -10.33 19.60
C GLY A 24 -5.85 -11.01 18.37
N PHE A 25 -6.40 -12.15 18.49
CA PHE A 25 -7.28 -12.73 17.46
C PHE A 25 -8.74 -12.79 17.93
N SER A 26 -9.08 -12.05 19.00
CA SER A 26 -10.49 -11.83 19.36
C SER A 26 -11.11 -10.86 18.35
N GLU A 27 -12.34 -11.10 17.98
CA GLU A 27 -13.12 -10.29 17.02
C GLU A 27 -13.23 -8.79 17.39
N THR A 28 -12.90 -8.45 18.63
CA THR A 28 -13.03 -7.10 19.19
C THR A 28 -11.74 -6.28 19.18
N THR A 29 -10.56 -6.87 18.95
CA THR A 29 -9.29 -6.17 18.91
C THR A 29 -8.73 -6.15 17.48
N LEU A 30 -8.24 -5.00 17.05
CA LEU A 30 -7.64 -4.79 15.73
C LEU A 30 -6.25 -5.43 15.62
N GLY A 31 -5.88 -6.34 16.51
CA GLY A 31 -4.58 -6.98 16.55
C GLY A 31 -3.43 -6.09 17.00
N LYS A 32 -3.65 -4.79 17.22
CA LYS A 32 -2.66 -3.86 17.77
C LYS A 32 -2.72 -3.87 19.29
N ALA A 33 -1.56 -3.81 19.96
CA ALA A 33 -1.51 -3.67 21.39
C ALA A 33 -2.13 -2.34 21.85
N LEU A 34 -2.84 -2.36 22.96
CA LEU A 34 -3.45 -1.18 23.59
C LEU A 34 -2.39 -0.39 24.38
N ILE A 35 -1.49 0.27 23.66
CA ILE A 35 -0.44 1.14 24.18
C ILE A 35 -0.45 2.47 23.42
N ASP A 36 0.09 3.53 23.99
CA ASP A 36 0.06 4.89 23.43
C ASP A 36 0.65 4.99 22.01
N THR A 37 1.70 4.24 21.71
CA THR A 37 2.35 4.23 20.40
C THR A 37 2.57 2.80 19.89
N PRO A 38 1.52 2.15 19.38
CA PRO A 38 1.62 0.76 18.91
C PRO A 38 2.46 0.63 17.63
N LYS A 39 2.64 1.72 16.88
CA LYS A 39 3.45 1.76 15.66
C LYS A 39 4.64 2.71 15.82
N ARG A 40 5.82 2.29 15.36
CA ARG A 40 7.01 3.14 15.27
C ARG A 40 7.88 2.73 14.09
N ALA A 41 8.45 3.73 13.41
CA ALA A 41 9.46 3.53 12.39
C ALA A 41 10.78 4.16 12.83
N MET A 42 11.91 3.61 12.33
CA MET A 42 13.26 4.10 12.62
C MET A 42 14.17 3.85 11.41
N GLY A 43 15.20 4.67 11.28
CA GLY A 43 16.18 4.61 10.19
C GLY A 43 15.96 5.72 9.16
N ASP A 44 16.55 5.54 7.99
CA ASP A 44 16.34 6.41 6.84
C ASP A 44 15.11 5.96 6.06
N LEU A 45 14.03 6.72 6.19
CA LEU A 45 12.70 6.35 5.70
C LEU A 45 12.26 7.17 4.47
N LEU A 46 12.82 8.38 4.29
CA LEU A 46 12.35 9.28 3.24
C LEU A 46 12.69 8.71 1.84
N GLY A 47 11.65 8.54 1.04
CA GLY A 47 11.77 7.90 -0.28
C GLY A 47 11.84 6.36 -0.24
N HIS A 48 12.02 5.76 0.93
CA HIS A 48 12.08 4.32 1.14
C HIS A 48 10.74 3.74 1.59
N ALA A 49 10.58 2.41 1.53
CA ALA A 49 9.29 1.78 1.84
C ALA A 49 9.43 0.34 2.32
N VAL A 50 8.37 -0.15 2.93
CA VAL A 50 8.14 -1.60 3.06
C VAL A 50 7.68 -2.12 1.70
N ARG A 51 8.42 -3.10 1.13
CA ARG A 51 8.18 -3.61 -0.23
C ARG A 51 7.61 -5.01 -0.21
N PHE A 52 6.60 -5.23 -1.04
CA PHE A 52 5.95 -6.52 -1.26
C PHE A 52 6.13 -6.93 -2.72
N GLY A 53 7.17 -7.71 -2.99
CA GLY A 53 7.57 -8.10 -4.34
C GLY A 53 8.62 -7.17 -4.96
N LEU A 54 9.09 -7.56 -6.14
CA LEU A 54 10.06 -6.78 -6.91
C LEU A 54 9.33 -5.81 -7.84
N ALA A 55 9.73 -4.55 -7.81
CA ALA A 55 9.17 -3.54 -8.70
C ALA A 55 9.48 -3.88 -10.17
N GLY A 56 8.48 -3.69 -11.03
CA GLY A 56 8.57 -3.85 -12.48
C GLY A 56 7.98 -2.62 -13.17
N GLU A 57 7.38 -2.83 -14.33
CA GLU A 57 6.71 -1.76 -15.08
C GLU A 57 5.41 -1.27 -14.44
N VAL A 58 4.82 -2.09 -13.56
CA VAL A 58 3.57 -1.78 -12.84
C VAL A 58 3.77 -2.07 -11.37
N MET A 59 3.34 -1.17 -10.52
CA MET A 59 3.30 -1.38 -9.07
C MET A 59 2.18 -0.56 -8.43
N ALA A 60 1.82 -0.90 -7.18
CA ALA A 60 0.95 -0.09 -6.34
C ALA A 60 1.74 0.53 -5.17
N ALA A 61 1.35 1.72 -4.76
CA ALA A 61 1.87 2.42 -3.59
C ALA A 61 0.73 2.92 -2.73
N GLY A 62 0.90 2.86 -1.41
CA GLY A 62 -0.04 3.41 -0.44
C GLY A 62 0.67 3.75 0.87
N GLU A 63 -0.07 4.34 1.79
CA GLU A 63 0.50 4.77 3.06
C GLU A 63 0.71 3.59 4.02
N GLY A 64 -0.35 2.86 4.30
CA GLY A 64 -0.38 1.86 5.36
C GLY A 64 0.08 0.46 4.95
N ILE A 65 0.80 -0.24 5.82
CA ILE A 65 1.13 -1.65 5.62
C ILE A 65 -0.14 -2.50 5.50
N GLU A 66 -1.11 -2.24 6.38
CA GLU A 66 -2.38 -2.97 6.44
C GLU A 66 -3.21 -2.75 5.17
N THR A 67 -3.29 -1.51 4.67
CA THR A 67 -3.94 -1.13 3.41
C THR A 67 -3.34 -1.91 2.25
N MET A 68 -1.99 -1.90 2.13
CA MET A 68 -1.30 -2.59 1.03
C MET A 68 -1.38 -4.11 1.12
N LEU A 69 -1.37 -4.71 2.32
CA LEU A 69 -1.58 -6.15 2.51
C LEU A 69 -3.01 -6.56 2.16
N SER A 70 -4.00 -5.73 2.45
CA SER A 70 -5.39 -5.96 2.08
C SER A 70 -5.58 -5.96 0.57
N LEU A 71 -5.01 -4.99 -0.14
CA LEU A 71 -4.96 -4.99 -1.60
C LEU A 71 -4.21 -6.20 -2.17
N ARG A 72 -3.10 -6.58 -1.56
CA ARG A 72 -2.31 -7.74 -1.98
C ARG A 72 -3.09 -9.05 -1.87
N SER A 73 -4.05 -9.16 -0.95
CA SER A 73 -4.89 -10.36 -0.86
C SER A 73 -5.71 -10.58 -2.14
N VAL A 74 -6.12 -9.52 -2.83
CA VAL A 74 -6.93 -9.55 -4.07
C VAL A 74 -6.10 -9.31 -5.34
N LEU A 75 -4.86 -8.81 -5.22
CA LEU A 75 -3.89 -8.56 -6.29
C LEU A 75 -2.55 -9.24 -5.94
N PRO A 76 -2.49 -10.57 -5.79
CA PRO A 76 -1.40 -11.28 -5.10
C PRO A 76 -0.03 -11.14 -5.79
N THR A 77 -0.02 -10.99 -7.11
CA THR A 77 1.20 -10.90 -7.91
C THR A 77 1.64 -9.47 -8.24
N MET A 78 0.82 -8.46 -7.92
CA MET A 78 1.18 -7.06 -8.14
C MET A 78 2.27 -6.63 -7.13
N PRO A 79 3.42 -6.10 -7.60
CA PRO A 79 4.38 -5.47 -6.69
C PRO A 79 3.75 -4.28 -5.97
N MET A 80 3.97 -4.19 -4.65
CA MET A 80 3.38 -3.14 -3.84
C MET A 80 4.38 -2.55 -2.86
N VAL A 81 4.14 -1.31 -2.44
CA VAL A 81 4.94 -0.62 -1.42
C VAL A 81 4.04 0.11 -0.42
N ALA A 82 4.42 0.05 0.85
CA ALA A 82 3.83 0.86 1.92
C ALA A 82 4.85 1.90 2.38
N ALA A 83 4.50 3.18 2.22
CA ALA A 83 5.39 4.31 2.51
C ALA A 83 5.42 4.72 3.98
N LEU A 84 4.49 4.24 4.80
CA LEU A 84 4.38 4.39 6.26
C LEU A 84 3.77 5.72 6.75
N SER A 85 3.65 6.72 5.89
CA SER A 85 2.92 7.97 6.16
C SER A 85 2.63 8.71 4.85
N ALA A 86 1.68 9.65 4.88
CA ALA A 86 1.35 10.53 3.76
C ALA A 86 2.59 11.29 3.24
N ALA A 87 3.40 11.87 4.15
CA ALA A 87 4.63 12.59 3.78
C ALA A 87 5.66 11.69 3.10
N HIS A 88 5.82 10.44 3.55
CA HIS A 88 6.71 9.49 2.89
C HIS A 88 6.14 9.00 1.56
N LEU A 89 4.80 8.85 1.44
CA LEU A 89 4.15 8.49 0.19
C LEU A 89 4.39 9.55 -0.90
N SER A 90 4.23 10.83 -0.56
CA SER A 90 4.51 11.92 -1.49
C SER A 90 5.98 11.96 -1.96
N ALA A 91 6.91 11.51 -1.12
CA ALA A 91 8.35 11.52 -1.39
C ALA A 91 8.93 10.20 -1.90
N ILE A 92 8.11 9.16 -2.08
CA ILE A 92 8.59 7.82 -2.42
C ILE A 92 9.43 7.82 -3.71
N LEU A 93 10.53 7.06 -3.71
CA LEU A 93 11.36 6.89 -4.89
C LEU A 93 10.72 5.90 -5.87
N LEU A 94 10.54 6.35 -7.11
CA LEU A 94 9.97 5.57 -8.20
C LEU A 94 11.09 4.88 -9.00
N PRO A 95 10.97 3.58 -9.32
CA PRO A 95 11.95 2.90 -10.16
C PRO A 95 11.94 3.42 -11.60
N ASP A 96 13.08 3.51 -12.25
CA ASP A 96 13.22 3.94 -13.66
C ASP A 96 12.46 3.04 -14.65
N THR A 97 12.22 1.79 -14.25
CA THR A 97 11.45 0.82 -15.05
C THR A 97 9.94 1.00 -14.97
N LEU A 98 9.47 1.81 -14.02
CA LEU A 98 8.03 1.97 -13.78
C LEU A 98 7.35 2.71 -14.95
N ARG A 99 6.21 2.20 -15.39
CA ARG A 99 5.37 2.80 -16.43
C ARG A 99 3.96 3.12 -15.94
N ARG A 100 3.49 2.37 -14.94
CA ARG A 100 2.17 2.60 -14.31
C ARG A 100 2.26 2.43 -12.80
N LEU A 101 1.71 3.41 -12.10
CA LEU A 101 1.60 3.46 -10.66
C LEU A 101 0.14 3.49 -10.25
N TYR A 102 -0.30 2.47 -9.52
CA TYR A 102 -1.56 2.52 -8.79
C TYR A 102 -1.33 3.16 -7.43
N ILE A 103 -2.09 4.21 -7.11
CA ILE A 103 -2.00 4.92 -5.84
C ILE A 103 -3.21 4.52 -5.00
N ALA A 104 -2.98 3.74 -3.95
CA ALA A 104 -3.99 3.38 -2.97
C ALA A 104 -4.26 4.59 -2.07
N ARG A 105 -5.43 5.21 -2.26
CA ARG A 105 -5.86 6.35 -1.47
C ARG A 105 -6.41 5.87 -0.11
N ASP A 106 -6.02 6.55 0.97
CA ASP A 106 -6.76 6.53 2.23
C ASP A 106 -7.72 7.73 2.20
N ASP A 107 -8.96 7.57 2.69
CA ASP A 107 -10.01 8.60 2.57
C ASP A 107 -9.89 9.64 3.69
N ASP A 108 -8.77 10.37 3.67
CA ASP A 108 -8.50 11.47 4.58
C ASP A 108 -7.74 12.64 3.89
N PRO A 109 -7.79 13.88 4.45
CA PRO A 109 -7.17 15.05 3.81
C PRO A 109 -5.66 14.98 3.68
N ALA A 110 -4.94 14.25 4.54
CA ALA A 110 -3.49 14.10 4.46
C ALA A 110 -3.12 13.19 3.29
N GLY A 111 -3.88 12.11 3.10
CA GLY A 111 -3.78 11.19 1.96
C GLY A 111 -4.03 11.91 0.63
N ASP A 112 -5.02 12.80 0.57
CA ASP A 112 -5.32 13.57 -0.65
C ASP A 112 -4.15 14.45 -1.09
N GLY A 113 -3.50 15.15 -0.17
CA GLY A 113 -2.34 15.99 -0.47
C GLY A 113 -1.12 15.18 -0.93
N ALA A 114 -0.86 14.05 -0.27
CA ALA A 114 0.23 13.14 -0.64
C ALA A 114 0.00 12.52 -2.01
N MET A 115 -1.23 12.10 -2.29
CA MET A 115 -1.64 11.53 -3.56
C MET A 115 -1.45 12.55 -4.71
N ALA A 116 -1.92 13.80 -4.56
CA ALA A 116 -1.74 14.84 -5.58
C ALA A 116 -0.26 15.06 -5.91
N THR A 117 0.58 15.20 -4.88
CA THR A 117 2.04 15.36 -5.07
C THR A 117 2.65 14.15 -5.77
N LEU A 118 2.24 12.94 -5.44
CA LEU A 118 2.77 11.73 -6.07
C LEU A 118 2.32 11.59 -7.52
N ILE A 119 1.09 12.01 -7.86
CA ILE A 119 0.59 12.05 -9.23
C ILE A 119 1.45 13.00 -10.08
N ASP A 120 1.69 14.22 -9.60
CA ASP A 120 2.51 15.21 -10.31
C ASP A 120 3.91 14.65 -10.59
N ARG A 121 4.56 14.08 -9.59
CA ARG A 121 5.89 13.46 -9.72
C ARG A 121 5.91 12.26 -10.68
N ALA A 122 4.88 11.44 -10.67
CA ALA A 122 4.74 10.33 -11.61
C ALA A 122 4.59 10.83 -13.05
N GLN A 123 3.75 11.83 -13.27
CA GLN A 123 3.56 12.46 -14.59
C GLN A 123 4.85 13.12 -15.12
N GLU A 124 5.58 13.85 -14.28
CA GLU A 124 6.88 14.41 -14.63
C GLU A 124 7.91 13.34 -15.04
N ALA A 125 7.82 12.15 -14.43
CA ALA A 125 8.66 11.00 -14.79
C ALA A 125 8.13 10.18 -15.98
N GLY A 126 7.02 10.59 -16.61
CA GLY A 126 6.39 9.86 -17.72
C GLY A 126 5.69 8.55 -17.28
N ILE A 127 5.28 8.46 -16.02
CA ILE A 127 4.60 7.32 -15.43
C ILE A 127 3.10 7.59 -15.39
N GLU A 128 2.28 6.66 -15.89
CA GLU A 128 0.82 6.71 -15.77
C GLU A 128 0.42 6.48 -14.32
N ALA A 129 -0.21 7.46 -13.68
CA ALA A 129 -0.72 7.38 -12.32
C ALA A 129 -2.23 7.12 -12.32
N ILE A 130 -2.67 6.06 -11.65
CA ILE A 130 -4.07 5.69 -11.50
C ILE A 130 -4.39 5.60 -10.01
N VAL A 131 -5.32 6.43 -9.55
CA VAL A 131 -5.80 6.38 -8.18
C VAL A 131 -6.83 5.26 -8.04
N ILE A 132 -6.68 4.46 -6.99
CA ILE A 132 -7.67 3.47 -6.57
C ILE A 132 -8.17 3.85 -5.18
N SER A 133 -9.47 3.85 -5.00
CA SER A 133 -10.14 4.32 -3.78
C SER A 133 -10.90 3.19 -3.11
N PRO A 134 -10.87 3.11 -1.78
CA PRO A 134 -11.70 2.19 -1.03
C PRO A 134 -13.16 2.62 -1.10
N ARG A 135 -14.05 1.75 -0.65
CA ARG A 135 -15.48 2.05 -0.44
C ARG A 135 -15.76 2.67 0.92
N LEU A 136 -14.90 2.35 1.88
CA LEU A 136 -14.92 2.85 3.25
C LEU A 136 -13.69 3.74 3.48
N GLY A 137 -13.20 3.85 4.71
CA GLY A 137 -12.07 4.70 5.05
C GLY A 137 -10.74 4.26 4.43
N ASP A 138 -10.48 2.96 4.41
CA ASP A 138 -9.29 2.36 3.78
C ASP A 138 -9.56 0.94 3.24
N PHE A 139 -8.62 0.38 2.46
CA PHE A 139 -8.78 -0.98 1.90
C PHE A 139 -8.72 -2.10 2.95
N ASN A 140 -8.15 -1.85 4.12
CA ASN A 140 -8.18 -2.82 5.21
C ASN A 140 -9.57 -2.84 5.86
N GLU A 141 -10.23 -1.70 5.96
CA GLU A 141 -11.62 -1.61 6.41
C GLU A 141 -12.57 -2.29 5.41
N ASP A 142 -12.38 -2.06 4.11
CA ASP A 142 -13.11 -2.76 3.04
C ASP A 142 -12.98 -4.28 3.18
N LEU A 143 -11.75 -4.79 3.35
CA LEU A 143 -11.52 -6.22 3.49
C LEU A 143 -12.21 -6.79 4.73
N ARG A 144 -12.13 -6.08 5.86
CA ARG A 144 -12.66 -6.55 7.14
C ARG A 144 -14.17 -6.49 7.24
N LEU A 145 -14.80 -5.47 6.67
CA LEU A 145 -16.24 -5.21 6.82
C LEU A 145 -17.06 -5.68 5.62
N LEU A 146 -16.50 -5.61 4.40
CA LEU A 146 -17.20 -6.02 3.18
C LEU A 146 -16.76 -7.40 2.67
N GLY A 147 -15.58 -7.86 3.09
CA GLY A 147 -15.03 -9.17 2.74
C GLY A 147 -14.21 -9.18 1.45
N PHE A 148 -13.56 -10.33 1.23
CA PHE A 148 -12.62 -10.54 0.13
C PHE A 148 -13.24 -10.33 -1.27
N ASP A 149 -14.41 -10.91 -1.52
CA ASP A 149 -15.05 -10.86 -2.83
C ASP A 149 -15.50 -9.43 -3.20
N ALA A 150 -16.00 -8.69 -2.21
CA ALA A 150 -16.38 -7.29 -2.39
C ALA A 150 -15.17 -6.40 -2.68
N LEU A 151 -14.06 -6.59 -1.95
CA LEU A 151 -12.81 -5.88 -2.19
C LEU A 151 -12.25 -6.22 -3.57
N ARG A 152 -12.24 -7.51 -3.96
CA ARG A 152 -11.78 -7.96 -5.27
C ARG A 152 -12.60 -7.35 -6.41
N ALA A 153 -13.92 -7.35 -6.28
CA ALA A 153 -14.82 -6.75 -7.28
C ALA A 153 -14.61 -5.23 -7.40
N ALA A 154 -14.48 -4.53 -6.26
CA ALA A 154 -14.23 -3.10 -6.24
C ALA A 154 -12.86 -2.72 -6.82
N SER A 155 -11.81 -3.50 -6.53
CA SER A 155 -10.48 -3.29 -7.08
C SER A 155 -10.45 -3.55 -8.59
N ARG A 156 -11.13 -4.61 -9.07
CA ARG A 156 -11.15 -5.01 -10.47
C ARG A 156 -11.62 -3.90 -11.41
N VAL A 157 -12.61 -3.11 -11.03
CA VAL A 157 -13.16 -2.06 -11.90
C VAL A 157 -12.31 -0.79 -11.92
N GLN A 158 -11.35 -0.68 -11.01
CA GLN A 158 -10.43 0.46 -10.92
C GLN A 158 -9.05 0.17 -11.53
N ILE A 159 -8.75 -1.10 -11.82
CA ILE A 159 -7.49 -1.52 -12.45
C ILE A 159 -7.64 -1.51 -13.96
N ALA A 160 -6.61 -1.05 -14.69
CA ALA A 160 -6.59 -1.06 -16.16
C ALA A 160 -6.81 -2.48 -16.71
N ALA A 161 -7.56 -2.62 -17.80
CA ALA A 161 -8.01 -3.92 -18.31
C ALA A 161 -6.86 -4.92 -18.54
N GLN A 162 -5.71 -4.43 -19.06
CA GLN A 162 -4.52 -5.26 -19.26
C GLN A 162 -3.91 -5.77 -17.94
N ASP A 163 -4.06 -5.01 -16.85
CA ASP A 163 -3.54 -5.38 -15.54
C ASP A 163 -4.50 -6.28 -14.77
N VAL A 164 -5.79 -6.23 -15.08
CA VAL A 164 -6.78 -7.19 -14.52
C VAL A 164 -6.39 -8.62 -14.85
N ALA A 165 -6.07 -8.89 -16.12
CA ALA A 165 -5.66 -10.22 -16.55
C ALA A 165 -4.33 -10.68 -15.94
N ARG A 166 -3.45 -9.72 -15.57
CA ARG A 166 -2.11 -9.97 -15.04
C ARG A 166 -2.09 -10.19 -13.53
N PHE A 167 -2.89 -9.45 -12.77
CA PHE A 167 -2.77 -9.35 -11.34
C PHE A 167 -3.97 -9.85 -10.54
N ILE A 168 -5.13 -10.00 -11.18
CA ILE A 168 -6.31 -10.57 -10.53
C ILE A 168 -6.46 -12.00 -11.01
N GLU A 169 -6.17 -12.97 -10.14
CA GLU A 169 -6.47 -14.37 -10.43
C GLU A 169 -7.98 -14.51 -10.63
N LEU A 170 -8.36 -14.99 -11.80
CA LEU A 170 -9.72 -15.42 -12.04
C LEU A 170 -9.95 -16.63 -11.13
N ALA A 171 -11.05 -16.62 -10.37
CA ALA A 171 -11.46 -17.81 -9.64
C ALA A 171 -11.60 -18.95 -10.66
N ALA A 172 -10.85 -20.01 -10.42
CA ALA A 172 -10.93 -21.23 -11.23
C ALA A 172 -12.28 -21.94 -11.03
#